data_042ab8cad25b681837a5e04670ef9828
#
_entry.id   042ab8cad25b681837a5e04670ef9828
#
_cell.length_a   1.000
_cell.length_b   1.000
_cell.length_c   1.000
_cell.angle_alpha   90.00
_cell.angle_beta   90.00
_cell.angle_gamma   90.00
#
_symmetry.space_group_name_H-M   'P 1'
#
loop_
_entity.id
_entity.type
_entity.pdbx_description
1 polymer ?
#
loop_
_entity_poly.entity_id
_entity_poly.type
_entity_poly.pdbx_seq_one_letter_code
_entity_poly.pdbx_strand_id
1 'polypeptide(L)'
;MRTMTRRAMRGVGLLCAAALSLTACGSSDDAASSDKTVSGGDLRAALKEGGSITVWAWEPTLKQVVSDFQKEYPKVKVKLVNAGTGNDQYTALQNAVQAGSGVPDVAQVEYYALGQFALGKSLEDLSRYGAGDFKDDYSPGPWNAVTVEDAVYALPMDSGPMALFYNKKVLDKHQIATPTTWDEYLEAARALHAADPKAYIANDTGDAGFTTSMIWQAGGTPFKTRDTDVTVDLAADKGVVAFTKVWQKLLDEKLLAPIENWSDEWYKGLADGTIATLSTGAWMPANFVSGVESASGDWRAAALPQYEKGGEVSSENGGSSLAVMKAGKNKDLAYAFNEYANHSEGVQARIAGGAFPATTKDLSSPSFLDTTFPYFGGQKANEIFARSATQVPEDWSYLPFQVYANSVFNDSVGKAYVSDTKLVDGLKEWQKAAVTYGNDQGFNVNK
;
A
#
# COMPACT_ATOMS: atom_id res chain seq x y z
N MET A 1 -27.14 34.42 -53.82
CA MET A 1 -27.75 34.30 -55.14
C MET A 1 -27.73 32.85 -55.57
N ARG A 2 -28.95 32.35 -55.98
CA ARG A 2 -29.33 31.04 -56.54
C ARG A 2 -29.36 29.88 -55.51
N THR A 3 -30.48 29.58 -54.93
CA THR A 3 -31.86 29.13 -55.22
C THR A 3 -31.97 27.77 -55.93
N MET A 4 -32.70 26.87 -55.18
CA MET A 4 -33.67 25.85 -55.72
C MET A 4 -33.09 24.58 -56.33
N THR A 5 -33.61 23.38 -56.10
CA THR A 5 -35.01 22.96 -56.06
C THR A 5 -35.16 21.54 -55.44
N ARG A 6 -36.29 21.34 -54.77
CA ARG A 6 -36.92 20.08 -54.39
C ARG A 6 -37.35 19.22 -55.57
N ARG A 7 -37.30 17.88 -55.45
CA ARG A 7 -38.35 17.02 -56.06
C ARG A 7 -38.61 15.80 -55.18
N ALA A 8 -39.82 15.71 -54.72
CA ALA A 8 -40.46 14.52 -54.12
C ALA A 8 -40.99 13.64 -55.27
N MET A 9 -40.95 12.32 -55.02
CA MET A 9 -41.83 11.41 -55.83
C MET A 9 -42.32 10.29 -54.92
N ARG A 10 -43.64 10.22 -54.76
CA ARG A 10 -44.42 9.17 -54.10
C ARG A 10 -44.59 7.98 -55.08
N GLY A 11 -44.59 6.77 -54.54
CA GLY A 11 -45.01 5.55 -55.20
C GLY A 11 -45.49 4.52 -54.21
N VAL A 12 -46.75 4.19 -54.39
CA VAL A 12 -47.60 3.31 -53.60
C VAL A 12 -47.52 1.85 -54.12
N GLY A 13 -47.69 0.86 -53.15
CA GLY A 13 -48.34 -0.42 -53.48
C GLY A 13 -47.48 -1.65 -53.15
N LEU A 14 -47.83 -2.58 -52.45
CA LEU A 14 -48.89 -3.53 -52.24
C LEU A 14 -48.45 -4.63 -51.27
N LEU A 15 -49.35 -5.08 -50.44
CA LEU A 15 -49.24 -6.21 -49.52
C LEU A 15 -48.95 -7.55 -50.23
N CYS A 16 -48.15 -8.41 -49.57
CA CYS A 16 -48.37 -9.85 -49.51
C CYS A 16 -47.89 -10.43 -48.20
N ALA A 17 -48.81 -10.93 -47.42
CA ALA A 17 -48.56 -11.73 -46.23
C ALA A 17 -48.14 -13.15 -46.60
N ALA A 18 -47.04 -13.62 -46.02
CA ALA A 18 -46.75 -15.06 -45.93
C ALA A 18 -46.10 -15.33 -44.58
N ALA A 19 -46.85 -15.97 -43.70
CA ALA A 19 -46.35 -16.51 -42.43
C ALA A 19 -45.46 -17.72 -42.69
N LEU A 20 -44.23 -17.65 -42.27
CA LEU A 20 -43.35 -18.81 -42.09
C LEU A 20 -42.73 -18.72 -40.69
N SER A 21 -43.27 -19.54 -39.81
CA SER A 21 -42.73 -19.87 -38.51
C SER A 21 -41.40 -20.60 -38.70
N LEU A 22 -40.28 -19.93 -38.42
CA LEU A 22 -38.98 -20.53 -38.21
C LEU A 22 -38.60 -20.31 -36.75
N THR A 23 -38.69 -21.37 -35.98
CA THR A 23 -38.05 -21.53 -34.67
C THR A 23 -36.54 -21.41 -34.88
N ALA A 24 -36.01 -20.21 -34.68
CA ALA A 24 -34.57 -19.99 -34.48
C ALA A 24 -34.32 -20.17 -32.97
N CYS A 25 -33.70 -21.26 -32.57
CA CYS A 25 -32.92 -21.33 -31.34
C CYS A 25 -31.75 -20.34 -31.50
N GLY A 26 -31.97 -19.11 -31.09
CA GLY A 26 -30.90 -18.18 -30.85
C GLY A 26 -30.29 -18.54 -29.50
N SER A 27 -29.12 -19.16 -29.49
CA SER A 27 -28.24 -19.13 -28.35
C SER A 27 -27.87 -17.66 -28.12
N SER A 28 -28.59 -17.03 -27.19
CA SER A 28 -28.12 -15.85 -26.49
C SER A 28 -26.94 -16.33 -25.65
N ASP A 29 -25.72 -16.10 -26.15
CA ASP A 29 -24.55 -16.08 -25.27
C ASP A 29 -24.77 -14.93 -24.30
N ASP A 30 -25.39 -15.28 -23.19
CA ASP A 30 -25.58 -14.42 -22.05
C ASP A 30 -24.21 -14.04 -21.51
N ALA A 31 -23.98 -12.75 -21.49
CA ALA A 31 -23.01 -12.09 -20.61
C ALA A 31 -23.45 -12.25 -19.13
N ALA A 32 -23.63 -13.48 -18.67
CA ALA A 32 -24.00 -13.85 -17.30
C ALA A 32 -22.99 -14.88 -16.79
N SER A 33 -21.75 -14.42 -16.49
CA SER A 33 -20.77 -15.26 -15.82
C SER A 33 -19.95 -14.56 -14.73
N SER A 34 -20.41 -13.40 -14.23
CA SER A 34 -19.66 -12.68 -13.17
C SER A 34 -19.94 -13.19 -11.75
N ASP A 35 -20.97 -14.00 -11.51
CA ASP A 35 -21.39 -14.42 -10.16
C ASP A 35 -21.16 -15.89 -9.81
N LYS A 36 -20.48 -16.65 -10.68
CA LYS A 36 -20.25 -18.07 -10.37
C LYS A 36 -19.05 -18.20 -9.44
N THR A 37 -19.26 -18.81 -8.27
CA THR A 37 -18.18 -19.22 -7.37
C THR A 37 -17.25 -20.21 -8.07
N VAL A 38 -15.94 -19.97 -8.00
CA VAL A 38 -14.90 -20.84 -8.55
C VAL A 38 -14.45 -21.79 -7.45
N SER A 39 -14.51 -23.10 -7.70
CA SER A 39 -14.07 -24.08 -6.72
C SER A 39 -12.56 -24.34 -6.80
N GLY A 40 -11.98 -24.85 -5.72
CA GLY A 40 -10.59 -25.33 -5.75
C GLY A 40 -10.37 -26.49 -6.77
N GLY A 41 -11.45 -27.15 -7.21
CA GLY A 41 -11.42 -28.11 -8.33
C GLY A 41 -11.19 -27.44 -9.67
N ASP A 42 -11.84 -26.30 -9.89
CA ASP A 42 -11.68 -25.50 -11.13
C ASP A 42 -10.26 -24.92 -11.22
N LEU A 43 -9.71 -24.42 -10.11
CA LEU A 43 -8.32 -23.92 -10.05
C LEU A 43 -7.30 -25.02 -10.36
N ARG A 44 -7.46 -26.21 -9.76
CA ARG A 44 -6.61 -27.35 -10.09
C ARG A 44 -6.71 -27.78 -11.54
N ALA A 45 -7.91 -27.71 -12.13
CA ALA A 45 -8.12 -27.99 -13.55
C ALA A 45 -7.39 -26.98 -14.43
N ALA A 46 -7.49 -25.68 -14.12
CA ALA A 46 -6.78 -24.60 -14.84
C ALA A 46 -5.26 -24.78 -14.76
N LEU A 47 -4.71 -25.08 -13.58
CA LEU A 47 -3.27 -25.36 -13.39
C LEU A 47 -2.81 -26.59 -14.20
N LYS A 48 -3.63 -27.64 -14.28
CA LYS A 48 -3.34 -28.85 -15.05
C LYS A 48 -3.42 -28.64 -16.56
N GLU A 49 -4.37 -27.84 -17.02
CA GLU A 49 -4.50 -27.43 -18.42
C GLU A 49 -3.32 -26.57 -18.82
N GLY A 50 -2.95 -25.60 -18.00
CA GLY A 50 -1.86 -24.66 -18.20
C GLY A 50 -2.30 -23.41 -18.96
N GLY A 51 -1.33 -22.61 -19.35
CA GLY A 51 -1.56 -21.36 -20.05
C GLY A 51 -0.48 -20.33 -19.76
N SER A 52 -0.77 -19.06 -20.07
CA SER A 52 0.17 -17.97 -19.83
C SER A 52 -0.52 -16.82 -19.13
N ILE A 53 0.14 -16.27 -18.12
CA ILE A 53 -0.26 -15.04 -17.43
C ILE A 53 0.87 -14.01 -17.46
N THR A 54 0.51 -12.73 -17.45
CA THR A 54 1.42 -11.61 -17.30
C THR A 54 1.22 -11.00 -15.92
N VAL A 55 2.31 -10.85 -15.18
CA VAL A 55 2.35 -10.24 -13.83
C VAL A 55 3.16 -8.97 -13.90
N TRP A 56 2.57 -7.84 -13.54
CA TRP A 56 3.30 -6.58 -13.37
C TRP A 56 3.62 -6.36 -11.91
N ALA A 57 4.92 -6.38 -11.59
CA ALA A 57 5.39 -6.16 -10.23
C ALA A 57 6.85 -5.70 -10.24
N TRP A 58 7.21 -4.91 -9.22
CA TRP A 58 8.57 -4.44 -8.99
C TRP A 58 9.28 -5.18 -7.85
N GLU A 59 8.54 -5.89 -7.00
CA GLU A 59 9.09 -6.59 -5.85
C GLU A 59 10.01 -7.73 -6.31
N PRO A 60 11.32 -7.71 -5.91
CA PRO A 60 12.33 -8.57 -6.52
C PRO A 60 12.20 -10.05 -6.14
N THR A 61 11.61 -10.39 -4.99
CA THR A 61 11.50 -11.78 -4.52
C THR A 61 10.52 -12.60 -5.38
N LEU A 62 9.61 -11.94 -6.10
CA LEU A 62 8.69 -12.60 -7.03
C LEU A 62 9.39 -13.36 -8.17
N LYS A 63 10.64 -13.02 -8.48
CA LYS A 63 11.44 -13.80 -9.46
C LYS A 63 11.60 -15.25 -9.01
N GLN A 64 11.90 -15.46 -7.72
CA GLN A 64 12.04 -16.80 -7.17
C GLN A 64 10.69 -17.51 -7.10
N VAL A 65 9.63 -16.81 -6.65
CA VAL A 65 8.27 -17.34 -6.62
C VAL A 65 7.82 -17.83 -7.99
N VAL A 66 8.03 -17.03 -9.05
CA VAL A 66 7.70 -17.42 -10.43
C VAL A 66 8.50 -18.66 -10.87
N SER A 67 9.80 -18.71 -10.51
CA SER A 67 10.63 -19.88 -10.83
C SER A 67 10.08 -21.15 -10.18
N ASP A 68 9.71 -21.09 -8.91
CA ASP A 68 9.24 -22.25 -8.15
C ASP A 68 7.84 -22.67 -8.58
N PHE A 69 6.93 -21.70 -8.80
CA PHE A 69 5.61 -21.96 -9.36
C PHE A 69 5.65 -22.67 -10.71
N GLN A 70 6.54 -22.24 -11.63
CA GLN A 70 6.66 -22.88 -12.94
C GLN A 70 7.33 -24.26 -12.88
N LYS A 71 8.12 -24.56 -11.84
CA LYS A 71 8.64 -25.94 -11.61
C LYS A 71 7.52 -26.85 -11.18
N GLU A 72 6.64 -26.37 -10.30
CA GLU A 72 5.51 -27.14 -9.80
C GLU A 72 4.40 -27.30 -10.87
N TYR A 73 4.16 -26.24 -11.62
CA TYR A 73 3.15 -26.20 -12.69
C TYR A 73 3.78 -25.95 -14.06
N PRO A 74 4.48 -26.93 -14.68
CA PRO A 74 5.32 -26.71 -15.87
C PRO A 74 4.57 -26.33 -17.13
N LYS A 75 3.24 -26.51 -17.15
CA LYS A 75 2.37 -26.05 -18.26
C LYS A 75 1.97 -24.59 -18.13
N VAL A 76 2.16 -23.95 -16.98
CA VAL A 76 1.88 -22.53 -16.77
C VAL A 76 3.12 -21.70 -17.06
N LYS A 77 2.94 -20.63 -17.83
CA LYS A 77 3.97 -19.63 -18.11
C LYS A 77 3.63 -18.32 -17.45
N VAL A 78 4.51 -17.82 -16.59
CA VAL A 78 4.37 -16.53 -15.93
C VAL A 78 5.38 -15.56 -16.51
N LYS A 79 4.89 -14.50 -17.16
CA LYS A 79 5.73 -13.40 -17.63
C LYS A 79 5.72 -12.31 -16.56
N LEU A 80 6.80 -12.23 -15.77
CA LEU A 80 7.01 -11.16 -14.81
C LEU A 80 7.58 -9.93 -15.52
N VAL A 81 6.96 -8.76 -15.32
CA VAL A 81 7.33 -7.48 -15.93
C VAL A 81 7.40 -6.43 -14.84
N ASN A 82 8.51 -5.70 -14.76
CA ASN A 82 8.58 -4.46 -13.99
C ASN A 82 8.16 -3.31 -14.92
N ALA A 83 6.97 -2.75 -14.69
CA ALA A 83 6.39 -1.65 -15.45
C ALA A 83 6.62 -0.28 -14.78
N GLY A 84 7.51 -0.23 -13.80
CA GLY A 84 7.79 0.91 -12.93
C GLY A 84 7.51 0.57 -11.47
N THR A 85 7.74 1.51 -10.57
CA THR A 85 7.49 1.37 -9.14
C THR A 85 6.43 2.39 -8.71
N GLY A 86 5.46 1.97 -7.90
CA GLY A 86 4.41 2.85 -7.36
C GLY A 86 3.67 3.59 -8.50
N ASN A 87 3.68 4.91 -8.45
CA ASN A 87 2.94 5.77 -9.38
C ASN A 87 3.28 5.55 -10.88
N ASP A 88 4.51 5.15 -11.20
CA ASP A 88 4.88 4.86 -12.59
C ASP A 88 4.11 3.64 -13.10
N GLN A 89 4.06 2.57 -12.31
CA GLN A 89 3.26 1.39 -12.65
C GLN A 89 1.77 1.72 -12.67
N TYR A 90 1.27 2.53 -11.72
CA TYR A 90 -0.16 2.87 -11.69
C TYR A 90 -0.59 3.68 -12.90
N THR A 91 0.25 4.61 -13.35
CA THR A 91 0.02 5.36 -14.60
C THR A 91 -0.01 4.42 -15.80
N ALA A 92 0.95 3.51 -15.90
CA ALA A 92 0.98 2.52 -16.98
C ALA A 92 -0.26 1.60 -16.95
N LEU A 93 -0.68 1.16 -15.75
CA LEU A 93 -1.84 0.30 -15.55
C LEU A 93 -3.15 1.01 -15.93
N GLN A 94 -3.33 2.26 -15.49
CA GLN A 94 -4.47 3.08 -15.86
C GLN A 94 -4.57 3.28 -17.38
N ASN A 95 -3.45 3.60 -18.03
CA ASN A 95 -3.39 3.75 -19.47
C ASN A 95 -3.77 2.46 -20.21
N ALA A 96 -3.28 1.30 -19.75
CA ALA A 96 -3.62 0.01 -20.33
C ALA A 96 -5.11 -0.33 -20.16
N VAL A 97 -5.68 -0.05 -18.99
CA VAL A 97 -7.11 -0.25 -18.69
C VAL A 97 -7.97 0.65 -19.59
N GLN A 98 -7.62 1.94 -19.70
CA GLN A 98 -8.35 2.88 -20.57
C GLN A 98 -8.27 2.53 -22.05
N ALA A 99 -7.12 2.05 -22.51
CA ALA A 99 -6.92 1.58 -23.88
C ALA A 99 -7.61 0.24 -24.17
N GLY A 100 -8.08 -0.48 -23.15
CA GLY A 100 -8.65 -1.81 -23.28
C GLY A 100 -7.68 -2.87 -23.81
N SER A 101 -6.37 -2.62 -23.70
CA SER A 101 -5.33 -3.50 -24.24
C SER A 101 -4.02 -3.41 -23.44
N GLY A 102 -3.28 -4.52 -23.38
CA GLY A 102 -2.01 -4.57 -22.68
C GLY A 102 -2.14 -4.68 -21.15
N VAL A 103 -3.35 -4.83 -20.63
CA VAL A 103 -3.60 -5.03 -19.19
C VAL A 103 -2.97 -6.36 -18.76
N PRO A 104 -2.18 -6.41 -17.68
CA PRO A 104 -1.68 -7.68 -17.15
C PRO A 104 -2.80 -8.53 -16.57
N ASP A 105 -2.54 -9.80 -16.28
CA ASP A 105 -3.49 -10.66 -15.56
C ASP A 105 -3.43 -10.40 -14.05
N VAL A 106 -2.22 -10.09 -13.53
CA VAL A 106 -1.98 -9.77 -12.11
C VAL A 106 -1.13 -8.48 -12.04
N ALA A 107 -1.43 -7.63 -11.07
CA ALA A 107 -0.63 -6.44 -10.79
C ALA A 107 -0.32 -6.32 -9.29
N GLN A 108 0.93 -5.96 -8.97
CA GLN A 108 1.27 -5.47 -7.64
C GLN A 108 0.65 -4.09 -7.45
N VAL A 109 -0.07 -3.91 -6.36
CA VAL A 109 -0.70 -2.64 -5.98
C VAL A 109 -0.48 -2.41 -4.50
N GLU A 110 0.10 -1.26 -4.15
CA GLU A 110 0.22 -0.85 -2.76
C GLU A 110 -1.15 -0.57 -2.13
N TYR A 111 -1.27 -0.77 -0.85
CA TYR A 111 -2.54 -0.66 -0.13
C TYR A 111 -3.24 0.68 -0.33
N TYR A 112 -2.49 1.79 -0.33
CA TYR A 112 -3.07 3.12 -0.52
C TYR A 112 -3.67 3.34 -1.91
N ALA A 113 -3.22 2.59 -2.91
CA ALA A 113 -3.66 2.74 -4.29
C ALA A 113 -4.79 1.76 -4.67
N LEU A 114 -5.01 0.69 -3.89
CA LEU A 114 -5.94 -0.37 -4.24
C LEU A 114 -7.37 0.14 -4.40
N GLY A 115 -7.83 1.01 -3.48
CA GLY A 115 -9.18 1.59 -3.51
C GLY A 115 -9.51 2.27 -4.85
N GLN A 116 -8.56 2.98 -5.44
CA GLN A 116 -8.75 3.64 -6.74
C GLN A 116 -9.05 2.65 -7.88
N PHE A 117 -8.33 1.52 -7.91
CA PHE A 117 -8.53 0.48 -8.93
C PHE A 117 -9.80 -0.34 -8.67
N ALA A 118 -10.17 -0.57 -7.41
CA ALA A 118 -11.43 -1.21 -7.04
C ALA A 118 -12.63 -0.37 -7.48
N LEU A 119 -12.64 0.94 -7.15
CA LEU A 119 -13.67 1.88 -7.59
C LEU A 119 -13.76 2.00 -9.11
N GLY A 120 -12.61 2.03 -9.78
CA GLY A 120 -12.53 2.02 -11.24
C GLY A 120 -12.99 0.70 -11.86
N LYS A 121 -13.47 -0.26 -11.05
CA LYS A 121 -13.92 -1.60 -11.49
C LYS A 121 -12.89 -2.31 -12.37
N SER A 122 -11.61 -2.05 -12.11
CA SER A 122 -10.48 -2.62 -12.86
C SER A 122 -9.98 -3.93 -12.27
N LEU A 123 -10.40 -4.25 -11.04
CA LEU A 123 -10.00 -5.43 -10.30
C LEU A 123 -11.10 -6.50 -10.31
N GLU A 124 -10.68 -7.75 -10.23
CA GLU A 124 -11.58 -8.88 -9.99
C GLU A 124 -11.88 -8.98 -8.50
N ASP A 125 -13.13 -9.27 -8.14
CA ASP A 125 -13.51 -9.62 -6.79
C ASP A 125 -13.07 -11.07 -6.50
N LEU A 126 -12.11 -11.22 -5.62
CA LEU A 126 -11.52 -12.51 -5.25
C LEU A 126 -12.40 -13.32 -4.30
N SER A 127 -13.47 -12.74 -3.76
CA SER A 127 -14.43 -13.47 -2.89
C SER A 127 -15.06 -14.63 -3.63
N ARG A 128 -15.23 -14.52 -4.96
CA ARG A 128 -15.72 -15.62 -5.80
C ARG A 128 -14.80 -16.85 -5.83
N TYR A 129 -13.53 -16.69 -5.48
CA TYR A 129 -12.53 -17.77 -5.37
C TYR A 129 -12.38 -18.29 -3.94
N GLY A 130 -13.17 -17.79 -3.00
CA GLY A 130 -13.07 -18.15 -1.58
C GLY A 130 -12.00 -17.37 -0.82
N ALA A 131 -11.45 -16.28 -1.40
CA ALA A 131 -10.41 -15.49 -0.72
C ALA A 131 -10.87 -14.93 0.63
N GLY A 132 -12.17 -14.71 0.84
CA GLY A 132 -12.73 -14.27 2.12
C GLY A 132 -12.44 -15.19 3.30
N ASP A 133 -12.25 -16.49 3.04
CA ASP A 133 -11.94 -17.48 4.06
C ASP A 133 -10.53 -17.33 4.65
N PHE A 134 -9.67 -16.55 4.00
CA PHE A 134 -8.28 -16.30 4.43
C PHE A 134 -8.14 -15.16 5.45
N LYS A 135 -9.24 -14.53 5.86
CA LYS A 135 -9.21 -13.36 6.75
C LYS A 135 -8.33 -13.58 7.99
N ASP A 136 -8.50 -14.69 8.65
CA ASP A 136 -7.79 -14.99 9.91
C ASP A 136 -6.35 -15.49 9.69
N ASP A 137 -5.96 -15.73 8.43
CA ASP A 137 -4.60 -16.11 8.06
C ASP A 137 -3.67 -14.91 7.89
N TYR A 138 -4.22 -13.69 7.80
CA TYR A 138 -3.46 -12.46 7.66
C TYR A 138 -3.54 -11.56 8.90
N SER A 139 -2.54 -10.72 9.07
CA SER A 139 -2.61 -9.65 10.07
C SER A 139 -3.70 -8.64 9.71
N PRO A 140 -4.36 -8.00 10.71
CA PRO A 140 -5.54 -7.17 10.47
C PRO A 140 -5.30 -6.00 9.51
N GLY A 141 -4.17 -5.28 9.65
CA GLY A 141 -3.87 -4.11 8.81
C GLY A 141 -3.85 -4.43 7.31
N PRO A 142 -2.98 -5.35 6.84
CA PRO A 142 -2.95 -5.82 5.46
C PRO A 142 -4.30 -6.36 4.94
N TRP A 143 -5.02 -7.12 5.77
CA TRP A 143 -6.31 -7.66 5.36
C TRP A 143 -7.37 -6.57 5.14
N ASN A 144 -7.46 -5.61 6.06
CA ASN A 144 -8.38 -4.48 5.92
C ASN A 144 -8.06 -3.63 4.68
N ALA A 145 -6.77 -3.50 4.34
CA ALA A 145 -6.33 -2.71 3.20
C ALA A 145 -6.72 -3.33 1.83
N VAL A 146 -6.94 -4.65 1.77
CA VAL A 146 -7.32 -5.34 0.52
C VAL A 146 -8.82 -5.62 0.42
N THR A 147 -9.58 -5.31 1.46
CA THR A 147 -11.02 -5.52 1.54
C THR A 147 -11.73 -4.17 1.42
N VAL A 148 -12.69 -4.08 0.51
CA VAL A 148 -13.58 -2.92 0.37
C VAL A 148 -15.00 -3.42 0.52
N GLU A 149 -15.71 -2.97 1.56
CA GLU A 149 -16.99 -3.54 1.97
C GLU A 149 -16.86 -5.04 2.27
N ASP A 150 -17.59 -5.88 1.56
CA ASP A 150 -17.55 -7.34 1.71
C ASP A 150 -16.71 -8.03 0.62
N ALA A 151 -16.08 -7.27 -0.29
CA ALA A 151 -15.32 -7.79 -1.41
C ALA A 151 -13.81 -7.77 -1.15
N VAL A 152 -13.11 -8.82 -1.54
CA VAL A 152 -11.65 -8.96 -1.47
C VAL A 152 -11.05 -8.68 -2.84
N TYR A 153 -10.30 -7.61 -3.01
CA TYR A 153 -9.77 -7.19 -4.32
C TYR A 153 -8.32 -7.61 -4.57
N ALA A 154 -7.60 -8.05 -3.53
CA ALA A 154 -6.23 -8.53 -3.67
C ALA A 154 -5.89 -9.50 -2.52
N LEU A 155 -4.76 -10.21 -2.63
CA LEU A 155 -4.16 -10.87 -1.48
C LEU A 155 -2.95 -10.08 -0.99
N PRO A 156 -2.82 -9.89 0.35
CA PRO A 156 -1.69 -9.17 0.93
C PRO A 156 -0.37 -9.85 0.57
N MET A 157 0.56 -9.05 0.08
CA MET A 157 1.90 -9.48 -0.27
C MET A 157 2.87 -9.42 0.92
N ASP A 158 2.87 -8.29 1.58
CA ASP A 158 3.73 -7.97 2.70
C ASP A 158 2.97 -7.10 3.71
N SER A 159 3.64 -6.70 4.77
CA SER A 159 3.12 -5.80 5.77
C SER A 159 4.21 -4.79 6.16
N GLY A 160 3.79 -3.60 6.53
CA GLY A 160 4.69 -2.54 6.95
C GLY A 160 4.43 -2.07 8.38
N PRO A 161 4.32 -2.98 9.40
CA PRO A 161 4.16 -2.54 10.77
C PRO A 161 5.35 -1.66 11.15
N MET A 162 5.08 -0.49 11.72
CA MET A 162 6.12 0.48 11.98
C MET A 162 6.96 0.12 13.21
N ALA A 163 8.24 0.45 13.11
CA ALA A 163 9.19 0.37 14.21
C ALA A 163 10.07 1.62 14.23
N LEU A 164 10.69 1.89 15.37
CA LEU A 164 11.77 2.86 15.50
C LEU A 164 13.09 2.17 15.20
N PHE A 165 13.74 2.53 14.10
CA PHE A 165 15.14 2.23 13.88
C PHE A 165 15.99 3.36 14.45
N TYR A 166 17.04 3.03 15.19
CA TYR A 166 17.91 4.04 15.81
C TYR A 166 19.37 3.69 15.70
N ASN A 167 20.22 4.67 15.48
CA ASN A 167 21.66 4.54 15.49
C ASN A 167 22.15 4.55 16.94
N LYS A 168 22.35 3.34 17.47
CA LYS A 168 22.79 3.14 18.86
C LYS A 168 24.12 3.84 19.15
N LYS A 169 25.05 3.83 18.21
CA LYS A 169 26.36 4.48 18.39
C LYS A 169 26.24 5.99 18.55
N VAL A 170 25.30 6.63 17.80
CA VAL A 170 25.02 8.07 17.95
C VAL A 170 24.39 8.36 19.30
N LEU A 171 23.34 7.61 19.67
CA LEU A 171 22.66 7.83 20.95
C LEU A 171 23.60 7.58 22.14
N ASP A 172 24.37 6.49 22.12
CA ASP A 172 25.36 6.18 23.17
C ASP A 172 26.43 7.28 23.30
N LYS A 173 26.97 7.77 22.18
CA LYS A 173 27.98 8.84 22.14
C LYS A 173 27.50 10.09 22.89
N HIS A 174 26.22 10.42 22.76
CA HIS A 174 25.62 11.59 23.38
C HIS A 174 24.87 11.29 24.69
N GLN A 175 24.95 10.04 25.19
CA GLN A 175 24.31 9.57 26.43
C GLN A 175 22.79 9.75 26.40
N ILE A 176 22.17 9.56 25.25
CA ILE A 176 20.74 9.66 25.02
C ILE A 176 20.14 8.26 25.11
N ALA A 177 19.17 8.07 26.00
CA ALA A 177 18.41 6.83 26.07
C ALA A 177 17.48 6.68 24.86
N THR A 178 17.24 5.44 24.42
CA THR A 178 16.25 5.17 23.37
C THR A 178 14.87 5.62 23.86
N PRO A 179 14.18 6.55 23.18
CA PRO A 179 12.91 7.09 23.62
C PRO A 179 11.80 6.05 23.51
N THR A 180 10.93 5.99 24.51
CA THR A 180 9.76 5.11 24.57
C THR A 180 8.45 5.86 24.44
N THR A 181 8.47 7.18 24.54
CA THR A 181 7.33 8.06 24.29
C THR A 181 7.72 9.17 23.33
N TRP A 182 6.73 9.79 22.65
CA TRP A 182 6.97 10.93 21.76
C TRP A 182 7.43 12.19 22.52
N ASP A 183 7.09 12.34 23.80
CA ASP A 183 7.65 13.40 24.64
C ASP A 183 9.14 13.13 24.92
N GLU A 184 9.53 11.90 25.26
CA GLU A 184 10.95 11.52 25.39
C GLU A 184 11.71 11.66 24.06
N TYR A 185 11.06 11.38 22.93
CA TYR A 185 11.63 11.55 21.60
C TYR A 185 11.96 13.03 21.31
N LEU A 186 11.07 13.94 21.67
CA LEU A 186 11.30 15.39 21.55
C LEU A 186 12.44 15.87 22.43
N GLU A 187 12.53 15.38 23.68
CA GLU A 187 13.67 15.68 24.59
C GLU A 187 14.98 15.11 24.05
N ALA A 188 14.97 13.90 23.51
CA ALA A 188 16.13 13.30 22.84
C ALA A 188 16.59 14.10 21.62
N ALA A 189 15.64 14.62 20.83
CA ALA A 189 15.93 15.49 19.71
C ALA A 189 16.64 16.79 20.10
N ARG A 190 16.13 17.45 21.15
CA ARG A 190 16.73 18.65 21.72
C ARG A 190 18.15 18.39 22.27
N ALA A 191 18.30 17.32 23.03
CA ALA A 191 19.59 16.93 23.62
C ALA A 191 20.63 16.62 22.53
N LEU A 192 20.24 15.88 21.50
CA LEU A 192 21.11 15.52 20.38
C LEU A 192 21.56 16.76 19.62
N HIS A 193 20.61 17.60 19.20
CA HIS A 193 20.93 18.79 18.39
C HIS A 193 21.71 19.85 19.18
N ALA A 194 21.49 19.98 20.47
CA ALA A 194 22.29 20.83 21.35
C ALA A 194 23.74 20.33 21.52
N ALA A 195 23.95 19.02 21.58
CA ALA A 195 25.26 18.39 21.70
C ALA A 195 26.04 18.38 20.37
N ASP A 196 25.33 18.22 19.25
CA ASP A 196 25.89 18.22 17.88
C ASP A 196 24.89 18.87 16.91
N PRO A 197 25.05 20.16 16.57
CA PRO A 197 24.12 20.86 15.68
C PRO A 197 24.06 20.33 14.24
N LYS A 198 24.89 19.35 13.89
CA LYS A 198 24.84 18.66 12.60
C LYS A 198 24.10 17.34 12.68
N ALA A 199 23.78 16.88 13.88
CA ALA A 199 23.00 15.67 14.09
C ALA A 199 21.53 16.01 14.38
N TYR A 200 20.64 15.25 13.77
CA TYR A 200 19.19 15.39 13.89
C TYR A 200 18.59 14.08 14.38
N ILE A 201 17.49 14.18 15.12
CA ILE A 201 16.81 12.98 15.60
C ILE A 201 16.27 12.15 14.45
N ALA A 202 15.73 12.79 13.42
CA ALA A 202 15.25 12.17 12.19
C ALA A 202 15.37 13.17 11.03
N ASN A 203 14.98 12.77 9.83
CA ASN A 203 14.64 13.67 8.74
C ASN A 203 13.14 13.61 8.49
N ASP A 204 12.58 14.71 8.03
CA ASP A 204 11.25 14.79 7.45
C ASP A 204 11.14 16.07 6.62
N THR A 205 10.78 15.92 5.36
CA THR A 205 10.54 17.04 4.42
C THR A 205 9.10 17.08 3.95
N GLY A 206 8.25 16.27 4.58
CA GLY A 206 6.84 16.06 4.26
C GLY A 206 6.60 14.81 3.42
N ASP A 207 5.93 13.83 4.03
CA ASP A 207 5.51 12.59 3.39
C ASP A 207 4.07 12.26 3.79
N ALA A 208 3.20 12.08 2.80
CA ALA A 208 1.77 11.83 3.02
C ALA A 208 1.54 10.48 3.72
N GLY A 209 2.28 9.44 3.31
CA GLY A 209 2.18 8.11 3.87
C GLY A 209 2.63 8.08 5.32
N PHE A 210 3.79 8.67 5.61
CA PHE A 210 4.31 8.80 6.97
C PHE A 210 3.35 9.59 7.87
N THR A 211 2.91 10.77 7.42
CA THR A 211 1.95 11.61 8.18
C THR A 211 0.67 10.85 8.51
N THR A 212 0.10 10.15 7.54
CA THR A 212 -1.12 9.34 7.74
C THR A 212 -0.87 8.21 8.74
N SER A 213 0.23 7.49 8.61
CA SER A 213 0.61 6.40 9.53
C SER A 213 0.79 6.90 10.97
N MET A 214 1.41 8.06 11.16
CA MET A 214 1.61 8.65 12.48
C MET A 214 0.30 9.14 13.13
N ILE A 215 -0.65 9.61 12.32
CA ILE A 215 -2.01 9.94 12.78
C ILE A 215 -2.74 8.69 13.26
N TRP A 216 -2.64 7.58 12.53
CA TRP A 216 -3.22 6.29 12.95
C TRP A 216 -2.60 5.77 14.24
N GLN A 217 -1.27 5.82 14.37
CA GLN A 217 -0.57 5.43 15.59
C GLN A 217 -1.03 6.27 16.80
N ALA A 218 -1.38 7.52 16.57
CA ALA A 218 -1.96 8.39 17.60
C ALA A 218 -3.44 8.07 17.92
N GLY A 219 -3.98 6.99 17.36
CA GLY A 219 -5.36 6.56 17.53
C GLY A 219 -6.36 7.38 16.70
N GLY A 220 -5.90 8.07 15.67
CA GLY A 220 -6.75 8.80 14.74
C GLY A 220 -7.41 7.89 13.71
N THR A 221 -8.59 8.28 13.27
CA THR A 221 -9.31 7.69 12.15
C THR A 221 -9.86 8.80 11.26
N PRO A 222 -8.96 9.61 10.65
CA PRO A 222 -9.36 10.81 9.93
C PRO A 222 -10.12 10.50 8.64
N PHE A 223 -10.00 9.27 8.15
CA PHE A 223 -10.66 8.81 6.92
C PHE A 223 -11.62 7.68 7.24
N LYS A 224 -12.84 7.77 6.70
CA LYS A 224 -13.84 6.69 6.75
C LYS A 224 -14.59 6.67 5.45
N THR A 225 -14.84 5.47 4.93
CA THR A 225 -15.62 5.27 3.70
C THR A 225 -16.72 4.27 3.96
N ARG A 226 -17.91 4.59 3.51
CA ARG A 226 -19.07 3.71 3.50
C ARG A 226 -19.85 3.98 2.22
N ASP A 227 -19.84 3.03 1.30
CA ASP A 227 -20.37 3.21 -0.04
C ASP A 227 -19.78 4.47 -0.72
N THR A 228 -20.63 5.44 -1.02
CA THR A 228 -20.24 6.77 -1.56
C THR A 228 -20.04 7.84 -0.49
N ASP A 229 -20.34 7.55 0.77
CA ASP A 229 -20.15 8.48 1.88
C ASP A 229 -18.70 8.38 2.38
N VAL A 230 -17.98 9.49 2.31
CA VAL A 230 -16.58 9.59 2.75
C VAL A 230 -16.47 10.66 3.81
N THR A 231 -15.78 10.36 4.90
CA THR A 231 -15.39 11.35 5.91
C THR A 231 -13.92 11.67 5.79
N VAL A 232 -13.57 12.96 5.84
CA VAL A 232 -12.20 13.46 5.88
C VAL A 232 -12.08 14.46 7.02
N ASP A 233 -11.52 14.05 8.17
CA ASP A 233 -11.30 14.92 9.33
C ASP A 233 -9.81 15.05 9.66
N LEU A 234 -9.14 15.96 8.95
CA LEU A 234 -7.74 16.32 9.19
C LEU A 234 -7.61 17.61 10.03
N ALA A 235 -8.70 18.08 10.61
CA ALA A 235 -8.72 19.30 11.41
C ALA A 235 -8.98 19.04 12.90
N ALA A 236 -9.84 18.07 13.25
CA ALA A 236 -10.31 17.85 14.60
C ALA A 236 -10.13 16.41 15.12
N ASP A 237 -9.76 15.46 14.25
CA ASP A 237 -9.48 14.08 14.66
C ASP A 237 -8.42 14.05 15.78
N LYS A 238 -8.65 13.21 16.80
CA LYS A 238 -7.79 13.13 18.00
C LYS A 238 -6.33 12.77 17.67
N GLY A 239 -6.12 11.90 16.69
CA GLY A 239 -4.78 11.49 16.26
C GLY A 239 -4.07 12.61 15.50
N VAL A 240 -4.80 13.36 14.68
CA VAL A 240 -4.27 14.57 14.02
C VAL A 240 -3.81 15.58 15.04
N VAL A 241 -4.61 15.84 16.08
CA VAL A 241 -4.25 16.76 17.18
C VAL A 241 -3.01 16.27 17.95
N ALA A 242 -2.94 14.97 18.26
CA ALA A 242 -1.80 14.40 18.98
C ALA A 242 -0.52 14.42 18.14
N PHE A 243 -0.59 14.03 16.87
CA PHE A 243 0.53 14.10 15.94
C PHE A 243 1.06 15.52 15.77
N THR A 244 0.18 16.46 15.45
CA THR A 244 0.59 17.87 15.21
C THR A 244 1.20 18.51 16.44
N LYS A 245 0.77 18.16 17.65
CA LYS A 245 1.34 18.67 18.90
C LYS A 245 2.83 18.34 19.06
N VAL A 246 3.27 17.17 18.63
CA VAL A 246 4.66 16.74 18.69
C VAL A 246 5.43 17.24 17.47
N TRP A 247 4.93 16.99 16.27
CA TRP A 247 5.64 17.28 15.03
C TRP A 247 5.83 18.77 14.79
N GLN A 248 4.86 19.61 15.16
CA GLN A 248 5.03 21.06 15.07
C GLN A 248 6.20 21.56 15.90
N LYS A 249 6.45 20.99 17.09
CA LYS A 249 7.62 21.37 17.92
C LYS A 249 8.94 20.95 17.27
N LEU A 250 9.00 19.75 16.68
CA LEU A 250 10.18 19.30 15.94
C LEU A 250 10.50 20.25 14.77
N LEU A 251 9.47 20.74 14.07
CA LEU A 251 9.60 21.71 12.98
C LEU A 251 10.00 23.10 13.51
N ASP A 252 9.28 23.65 14.49
CA ASP A 252 9.53 24.99 15.05
C ASP A 252 10.94 25.13 15.63
N GLU A 253 11.45 24.05 16.25
CA GLU A 253 12.78 24.00 16.86
C GLU A 253 13.87 23.50 15.88
N LYS A 254 13.51 23.21 14.62
CA LYS A 254 14.43 22.74 13.56
C LYS A 254 15.22 21.48 13.94
N LEU A 255 14.54 20.51 14.56
CA LEU A 255 15.15 19.28 15.06
C LEU A 255 15.11 18.13 14.03
N LEU A 256 14.54 18.36 12.85
CA LEU A 256 14.48 17.44 11.73
C LEU A 256 15.47 17.86 10.65
N ALA A 257 16.22 16.90 10.10
CA ALA A 257 17.13 17.16 8.99
C ALA A 257 16.32 17.51 7.72
N PRO A 258 16.66 18.61 7.02
CA PRO A 258 15.99 19.00 5.79
C PRO A 258 16.54 18.18 4.59
N ILE A 259 16.53 16.86 4.71
CA ILE A 259 17.07 15.90 3.75
C ILE A 259 15.91 15.08 3.22
N GLU A 260 15.74 15.04 1.91
CA GLU A 260 14.67 14.30 1.24
C GLU A 260 14.91 12.79 1.36
N ASN A 261 13.84 12.03 1.69
CA ASN A 261 13.87 10.57 1.75
C ASN A 261 14.32 9.98 0.41
N TRP A 262 15.04 8.85 0.48
CA TRP A 262 15.51 8.08 -0.68
C TRP A 262 16.57 8.76 -1.55
N SER A 263 17.05 9.95 -1.17
CA SER A 263 18.18 10.61 -1.82
C SER A 263 19.53 10.01 -1.39
N ASP A 264 20.58 10.22 -2.19
CA ASP A 264 21.95 9.83 -1.82
C ASP A 264 22.38 10.49 -0.51
N GLU A 265 21.93 11.72 -0.27
CA GLU A 265 22.20 12.46 0.96
C GLU A 265 21.52 11.82 2.17
N TRP A 266 20.31 11.31 2.00
CA TRP A 266 19.59 10.59 3.04
C TRP A 266 20.32 9.29 3.44
N TYR A 267 20.71 8.47 2.47
CA TYR A 267 21.48 7.25 2.74
C TYR A 267 22.80 7.56 3.43
N LYS A 268 23.49 8.64 3.00
CA LYS A 268 24.69 9.12 3.66
C LYS A 268 24.40 9.58 5.08
N GLY A 269 23.33 10.34 5.33
CA GLY A 269 22.93 10.82 6.65
C GLY A 269 22.62 9.69 7.64
N LEU A 270 21.99 8.59 7.16
CA LEU A 270 21.80 7.38 7.94
C LEU A 270 23.15 6.68 8.23
N ALA A 271 24.07 6.70 7.28
CA ALA A 271 25.37 6.04 7.39
C ALA A 271 26.34 6.77 8.34
N ASP A 272 26.41 8.08 8.30
CA ASP A 272 27.37 8.89 9.06
C ASP A 272 26.84 9.41 10.40
N GLY A 273 25.55 9.18 10.69
CA GLY A 273 24.90 9.56 11.95
C GLY A 273 24.35 10.98 11.98
N THR A 274 24.30 11.67 10.84
CA THR A 274 23.57 12.94 10.69
C THR A 274 22.08 12.75 11.03
N ILE A 275 21.51 11.59 10.65
CA ILE A 275 20.16 11.16 10.99
C ILE A 275 20.27 10.02 12.01
N ALA A 276 19.79 10.24 13.23
CA ALA A 276 19.97 9.31 14.33
C ALA A 276 18.86 8.25 14.45
N THR A 277 17.67 8.54 13.95
CA THR A 277 16.54 7.59 13.98
C THR A 277 15.72 7.63 12.70
N LEU A 278 14.97 6.56 12.47
CA LEU A 278 14.01 6.44 11.38
C LEU A 278 12.79 5.65 11.87
N SER A 279 11.61 6.26 11.84
CA SER A 279 10.34 5.59 12.12
C SER A 279 9.70 5.18 10.80
N THR A 280 9.65 3.88 10.51
CA THR A 280 9.15 3.38 9.22
C THR A 280 8.74 1.90 9.33
N GLY A 281 8.24 1.32 8.24
CA GLY A 281 7.78 -0.06 8.18
C GLY A 281 8.89 -1.12 8.27
N ALA A 282 8.51 -2.31 8.69
CA ALA A 282 9.39 -3.47 8.89
C ALA A 282 10.04 -4.01 7.59
N TRP A 283 9.73 -3.45 6.44
CA TRP A 283 10.40 -3.71 5.16
C TRP A 283 11.76 -2.99 5.02
N MET A 284 12.09 -2.05 5.93
CA MET A 284 13.31 -1.23 5.86
C MET A 284 14.64 -2.01 6.04
N PRO A 285 14.75 -3.15 6.76
CA PRO A 285 16.02 -3.85 6.98
C PRO A 285 16.82 -4.14 5.72
N ALA A 286 16.17 -4.55 4.61
CA ALA A 286 16.84 -4.82 3.35
C ALA A 286 17.48 -3.54 2.75
N ASN A 287 16.84 -2.39 2.92
CA ASN A 287 17.35 -1.08 2.47
C ASN A 287 18.54 -0.62 3.32
N PHE A 288 18.55 -0.91 4.62
CA PHE A 288 19.73 -0.66 5.46
C PHE A 288 20.94 -1.49 4.98
N VAL A 289 20.75 -2.76 4.73
CA VAL A 289 21.83 -3.67 4.27
C VAL A 289 22.40 -3.21 2.94
N SER A 290 21.57 -2.78 1.99
CA SER A 290 22.00 -2.40 0.64
C SER A 290 22.46 -0.95 0.50
N GLY A 291 21.80 -0.01 1.21
CA GLY A 291 22.03 1.43 1.04
C GLY A 291 22.87 2.07 2.15
N VAL A 292 23.02 1.41 3.31
CA VAL A 292 23.69 1.96 4.52
C VAL A 292 24.75 0.97 5.06
N GLU A 293 25.40 0.23 4.17
CA GLU A 293 26.33 -0.86 4.51
C GLU A 293 27.40 -0.43 5.54
N SER A 294 27.94 0.78 5.41
CA SER A 294 29.01 1.29 6.27
C SER A 294 28.64 1.49 7.74
N ALA A 295 27.34 1.52 8.07
CA ALA A 295 26.82 1.61 9.44
C ALA A 295 26.34 0.25 9.97
N SER A 296 26.77 -0.87 9.36
CA SER A 296 26.44 -2.21 9.83
C SER A 296 26.93 -2.41 11.27
N GLY A 297 26.04 -2.86 12.15
CA GLY A 297 26.30 -3.03 13.56
C GLY A 297 25.98 -1.80 14.43
N ASP A 298 25.84 -0.62 13.86
CA ASP A 298 25.55 0.62 14.58
C ASP A 298 24.04 0.82 14.87
N TRP A 299 23.16 0.24 14.05
CA TRP A 299 21.70 0.39 14.15
C TRP A 299 21.03 -0.71 14.99
N ARG A 300 19.86 -0.36 15.54
CA ARG A 300 18.95 -1.29 16.25
C ARG A 300 17.51 -0.95 15.90
N ALA A 301 16.60 -1.90 16.16
CA ALA A 301 15.16 -1.69 16.11
C ALA A 301 14.57 -1.65 17.53
N ALA A 302 13.52 -0.88 17.71
CA ALA A 302 12.68 -0.81 18.90
C ALA A 302 11.21 -0.62 18.50
N ALA A 303 10.28 -0.83 19.43
CA ALA A 303 8.90 -0.40 19.25
C ALA A 303 8.84 1.12 18.99
N LEU A 304 7.82 1.60 18.26
CA LEU A 304 7.59 3.03 18.12
C LEU A 304 7.43 3.71 19.48
N PRO A 305 7.91 4.93 19.67
CA PRO A 305 7.55 5.76 20.81
C PRO A 305 6.03 5.90 20.90
N GLN A 306 5.50 5.92 22.11
CA GLN A 306 4.06 5.97 22.36
C GLN A 306 3.61 7.37 22.74
N TYR A 307 2.35 7.73 22.43
CA TYR A 307 1.76 8.99 22.87
C TYR A 307 1.45 8.98 24.37
N GLU A 308 1.24 7.80 24.93
CA GLU A 308 1.05 7.60 26.37
C GLU A 308 2.04 6.57 26.91
N LYS A 309 2.55 6.80 28.12
CA LYS A 309 3.50 5.88 28.76
C LYS A 309 2.88 4.50 28.97
N GLY A 310 3.55 3.48 28.47
CA GLY A 310 3.07 2.09 28.54
C GLY A 310 2.04 1.75 27.47
N GLY A 311 1.81 2.62 26.51
CA GLY A 311 1.04 2.32 25.31
C GLY A 311 1.69 1.21 24.46
N GLU A 312 0.89 0.52 23.69
CA GLU A 312 1.30 -0.57 22.80
C GLU A 312 0.61 -0.45 21.43
N VAL A 313 0.70 0.73 20.82
CA VAL A 313 0.09 1.02 19.52
C VAL A 313 1.17 1.19 18.47
N SER A 314 1.06 0.46 17.39
CA SER A 314 1.86 0.64 16.18
C SER A 314 1.00 1.23 15.06
N SER A 315 1.52 1.26 13.85
CA SER A 315 0.80 1.66 12.65
C SER A 315 1.31 0.88 11.45
N GLU A 316 0.62 1.00 10.33
CA GLU A 316 1.04 0.45 9.05
C GLU A 316 1.65 1.57 8.19
N ASN A 317 2.82 1.33 7.61
CA ASN A 317 3.47 2.27 6.69
C ASN A 317 3.96 1.52 5.45
N GLY A 318 3.31 1.76 4.33
CA GLY A 318 3.53 1.02 3.09
C GLY A 318 2.82 -0.33 3.09
N GLY A 319 3.39 -1.27 2.37
CA GLY A 319 2.81 -2.58 2.12
C GLY A 319 2.09 -2.66 0.77
N SER A 320 2.16 -3.85 0.19
CA SER A 320 1.66 -4.16 -1.15
C SER A 320 0.77 -5.38 -1.17
N SER A 321 0.02 -5.51 -2.23
CA SER A 321 -0.82 -6.65 -2.55
C SER A 321 -0.61 -7.11 -4.00
N LEU A 322 -1.04 -8.32 -4.33
CA LEU A 322 -1.26 -8.73 -5.71
C LEU A 322 -2.76 -8.76 -6.00
N ALA A 323 -3.17 -8.02 -7.01
CA ALA A 323 -4.54 -7.93 -7.49
C ALA A 323 -4.70 -8.65 -8.84
N VAL A 324 -5.80 -9.36 -9.02
CA VAL A 324 -6.18 -9.93 -10.33
C VAL A 324 -6.92 -8.85 -11.12
N MET A 325 -6.48 -8.61 -12.34
CA MET A 325 -7.10 -7.59 -13.18
C MET A 325 -8.37 -8.12 -13.85
N LYS A 326 -9.45 -7.35 -13.80
CA LYS A 326 -10.75 -7.73 -14.38
C LYS A 326 -10.69 -7.96 -15.88
N ALA A 327 -9.84 -7.22 -16.59
CA ALA A 327 -9.57 -7.39 -18.02
C ALA A 327 -8.55 -8.50 -18.35
N GLY A 328 -7.99 -9.17 -17.33
CA GLY A 328 -7.11 -10.32 -17.50
C GLY A 328 -7.79 -11.48 -18.20
N LYS A 329 -7.05 -12.21 -19.03
CA LYS A 329 -7.59 -13.26 -19.89
C LYS A 329 -7.72 -14.61 -19.19
N ASN A 330 -6.78 -14.91 -18.27
CA ASN A 330 -6.67 -16.20 -17.59
C ASN A 330 -6.85 -16.02 -16.08
N LYS A 331 -8.04 -15.59 -15.66
CA LYS A 331 -8.32 -15.18 -14.28
C LYS A 331 -8.10 -16.30 -13.25
N ASP A 332 -8.48 -17.53 -13.59
CA ASP A 332 -8.31 -18.68 -12.68
C ASP A 332 -6.82 -19.00 -12.47
N LEU A 333 -6.00 -18.94 -13.52
CA LEU A 333 -4.54 -19.06 -13.39
C LEU A 333 -3.92 -17.85 -12.67
N ALA A 334 -4.43 -16.65 -12.91
CA ALA A 334 -4.00 -15.44 -12.23
C ALA A 334 -4.27 -15.51 -10.73
N TYR A 335 -5.47 -15.97 -10.34
CA TYR A 335 -5.79 -16.17 -8.93
C TYR A 335 -4.95 -17.29 -8.31
N ALA A 336 -4.80 -18.44 -8.99
CA ALA A 336 -3.99 -19.55 -8.49
C ALA A 336 -2.51 -19.14 -8.27
N PHE A 337 -1.95 -18.33 -9.16
CA PHE A 337 -0.62 -17.76 -8.97
C PHE A 337 -0.59 -16.79 -7.78
N ASN A 338 -1.60 -15.92 -7.64
CA ASN A 338 -1.71 -14.96 -6.54
C ASN A 338 -1.78 -15.67 -5.19
N GLU A 339 -2.63 -16.71 -5.07
CA GLU A 339 -2.75 -17.54 -3.88
C GLU A 339 -1.43 -18.26 -3.56
N TYR A 340 -0.79 -18.86 -4.56
CA TYR A 340 0.54 -19.46 -4.40
C TYR A 340 1.57 -18.49 -3.83
N ALA A 341 1.63 -17.29 -4.41
CA ALA A 341 2.63 -16.28 -4.06
C ALA A 341 2.45 -15.68 -2.66
N ASN A 342 1.19 -15.57 -2.18
CA ASN A 342 0.87 -14.75 -1.01
C ASN A 342 0.19 -15.51 0.13
N HIS A 343 -0.29 -16.73 -0.09
CA HIS A 343 -0.98 -17.53 0.92
C HIS A 343 -0.40 -18.93 1.10
N SER A 344 0.33 -19.48 0.12
CA SER A 344 0.91 -20.81 0.20
C SER A 344 2.44 -20.83 0.09
N GLU A 345 3.02 -21.77 -0.67
CA GLU A 345 4.46 -22.05 -0.67
C GLU A 345 5.33 -20.86 -1.10
N GLY A 346 4.81 -19.98 -1.95
CA GLY A 346 5.53 -18.80 -2.44
C GLY A 346 5.88 -17.80 -1.33
N VAL A 347 5.12 -17.78 -0.21
CA VAL A 347 5.42 -16.92 0.95
C VAL A 347 6.80 -17.25 1.52
N GLN A 348 7.18 -18.53 1.62
CA GLN A 348 8.48 -18.94 2.15
C GLN A 348 9.63 -18.49 1.25
N ALA A 349 9.46 -18.55 -0.06
CA ALA A 349 10.47 -18.05 -1.01
C ALA A 349 10.66 -16.52 -0.86
N ARG A 350 9.59 -15.79 -0.60
CA ARG A 350 9.63 -14.35 -0.36
C ARG A 350 10.32 -13.99 0.97
N ILE A 351 9.98 -14.69 2.06
CA ILE A 351 10.64 -14.51 3.37
C ILE A 351 12.14 -14.81 3.28
N ALA A 352 12.51 -15.89 2.59
CA ALA A 352 13.91 -16.22 2.36
C ALA A 352 14.66 -15.14 1.56
N GLY A 353 13.95 -14.40 0.70
CA GLY A 353 14.43 -13.24 -0.03
C GLY A 353 14.46 -11.93 0.76
N GLY A 354 14.00 -11.93 2.04
CA GLY A 354 14.00 -10.77 2.93
C GLY A 354 12.70 -9.98 2.97
N ALA A 355 11.61 -10.46 2.34
CA ALA A 355 10.30 -9.84 2.47
C ALA A 355 9.72 -10.04 3.87
N PHE A 356 8.99 -9.04 4.37
CA PHE A 356 8.26 -9.15 5.63
C PHE A 356 6.86 -9.71 5.34
N PRO A 357 6.47 -10.87 5.94
CA PRO A 357 5.22 -11.52 5.60
C PRO A 357 4.00 -10.79 6.17
N ALA A 358 2.86 -10.92 5.50
CA ALA A 358 1.56 -10.46 6.00
C ALA A 358 0.78 -11.56 6.73
N THR A 359 1.19 -12.83 6.58
CA THR A 359 0.50 -14.00 7.13
C THR A 359 0.84 -14.22 8.62
N THR A 360 -0.20 -14.43 9.44
CA THR A 360 -0.06 -14.64 10.91
C THR A 360 0.77 -15.87 11.25
N LYS A 361 0.61 -16.94 10.47
CA LYS A 361 1.38 -18.18 10.58
C LYS A 361 2.89 -17.93 10.45
N ASP A 362 3.28 -17.14 9.48
CA ASP A 362 4.69 -16.89 9.19
C ASP A 362 5.27 -15.87 10.18
N LEU A 363 4.51 -14.84 10.54
CA LEU A 363 4.90 -13.87 11.57
C LEU A 363 5.14 -14.51 12.94
N SER A 364 4.44 -15.61 13.26
CA SER A 364 4.58 -16.34 14.52
C SER A 364 5.55 -17.53 14.45
N SER A 365 6.12 -17.82 13.28
CA SER A 365 6.99 -18.99 13.13
C SER A 365 8.32 -18.81 13.86
N PRO A 366 8.82 -19.84 14.59
CA PRO A 366 10.12 -19.77 15.26
C PRO A 366 11.27 -19.44 14.31
N SER A 367 11.27 -19.96 13.10
CA SER A 367 12.31 -19.69 12.10
C SER A 367 12.37 -18.21 11.71
N PHE A 368 11.23 -17.53 11.65
CA PHE A 368 11.16 -16.09 11.38
C PHE A 368 11.58 -15.28 12.60
N LEU A 369 11.01 -15.56 13.78
CA LEU A 369 11.28 -14.83 15.01
C LEU A 369 12.74 -14.96 15.48
N ASP A 370 13.32 -16.15 15.34
CA ASP A 370 14.70 -16.43 15.75
C ASP A 370 15.78 -15.89 14.81
N THR A 371 15.38 -15.31 13.67
CA THR A 371 16.30 -14.71 12.70
C THR A 371 17.09 -13.57 13.37
N THR A 372 18.41 -13.70 13.35
CA THR A 372 19.32 -12.65 13.84
C THR A 372 19.78 -11.79 12.68
N PHE A 373 19.81 -10.48 12.90
CA PHE A 373 20.26 -9.51 11.89
C PHE A 373 21.67 -9.01 12.24
N PRO A 374 22.73 -9.46 11.56
CA PRO A 374 24.09 -8.96 11.77
C PRO A 374 24.16 -7.43 11.65
N TYR A 375 23.42 -6.86 10.72
CA TYR A 375 23.32 -5.41 10.52
C TYR A 375 22.85 -4.68 11.79
N PHE A 376 21.92 -5.27 12.52
CA PHE A 376 21.44 -4.74 13.81
C PHE A 376 22.20 -5.32 15.01
N GLY A 377 23.49 -5.65 14.84
CA GLY A 377 24.34 -6.15 15.92
C GLY A 377 23.90 -7.49 16.50
N GLY A 378 23.29 -8.35 15.68
CA GLY A 378 22.78 -9.66 16.09
C GLY A 378 21.41 -9.64 16.77
N GLN A 379 20.68 -8.51 16.71
CA GLN A 379 19.34 -8.41 17.28
C GLN A 379 18.34 -9.29 16.52
N LYS A 380 17.40 -9.92 17.23
CA LYS A 380 16.24 -10.60 16.67
C LYS A 380 15.13 -9.56 16.37
N ALA A 381 15.34 -8.72 15.37
CA ALA A 381 14.45 -7.59 15.08
C ALA A 381 13.04 -8.05 14.66
N ASN A 382 12.89 -9.26 14.10
CA ASN A 382 11.59 -9.82 13.73
C ASN A 382 10.65 -10.02 14.93
N GLU A 383 11.18 -10.24 16.16
CA GLU A 383 10.34 -10.28 17.37
C GLU A 383 9.64 -8.93 17.61
N ILE A 384 10.34 -7.82 17.35
CA ILE A 384 9.79 -6.47 17.50
C ILE A 384 8.78 -6.21 16.38
N PHE A 385 9.12 -6.53 15.15
CA PHE A 385 8.26 -6.27 13.99
C PHE A 385 6.96 -7.10 14.04
N ALA A 386 7.06 -8.39 14.40
CA ALA A 386 5.90 -9.25 14.55
C ALA A 386 4.97 -8.76 15.67
N ARG A 387 5.54 -8.29 16.80
CA ARG A 387 4.76 -7.66 17.86
C ARG A 387 4.09 -6.38 17.35
N SER A 388 4.81 -5.52 16.64
CA SER A 388 4.26 -4.29 16.06
C SER A 388 3.08 -4.59 15.12
N ALA A 389 3.15 -5.66 14.33
CA ALA A 389 2.06 -6.08 13.45
C ALA A 389 0.76 -6.40 14.19
N THR A 390 0.85 -6.95 15.42
CA THR A 390 -0.33 -7.23 16.27
C THR A 390 -0.86 -5.98 17.00
N GLN A 391 -0.13 -4.87 16.94
CA GLN A 391 -0.45 -3.62 17.64
C GLN A 391 -0.99 -2.54 16.68
N VAL A 392 -1.14 -2.87 15.40
CA VAL A 392 -1.76 -1.97 14.41
C VAL A 392 -3.27 -1.94 14.68
N PRO A 393 -3.91 -0.76 14.85
CA PRO A 393 -5.35 -0.65 14.99
C PRO A 393 -6.10 -1.22 13.78
N GLU A 394 -7.31 -1.74 13.98
CA GLU A 394 -8.11 -2.33 12.91
C GLU A 394 -9.02 -1.32 12.19
N ASP A 395 -9.27 -0.15 12.78
CA ASP A 395 -10.29 0.81 12.36
C ASP A 395 -9.77 1.95 11.47
N TRP A 396 -8.54 1.84 10.97
CA TRP A 396 -8.00 2.78 10.00
C TRP A 396 -8.36 2.41 8.55
N SER A 397 -8.40 3.40 7.69
CA SER A 397 -8.59 3.18 6.25
C SER A 397 -7.92 4.27 5.42
N TYR A 398 -7.60 3.93 4.17
CA TYR A 398 -7.24 4.92 3.15
C TYR A 398 -8.51 5.52 2.54
N LEU A 399 -8.36 6.70 1.94
CA LEU A 399 -9.38 7.26 1.08
C LEU A 399 -9.50 6.44 -0.22
N PRO A 400 -10.71 6.31 -0.78
CA PRO A 400 -10.89 5.69 -2.10
C PRO A 400 -10.07 6.37 -3.21
N PHE A 401 -9.71 7.63 -2.99
CA PHE A 401 -8.89 8.47 -3.87
C PHE A 401 -7.57 8.92 -3.18
N GLN A 402 -6.97 8.04 -2.39
CA GLN A 402 -5.74 8.34 -1.64
C GLN A 402 -4.57 8.75 -2.54
N VAL A 403 -4.48 8.18 -3.74
CA VAL A 403 -3.44 8.55 -4.72
C VAL A 403 -3.51 10.05 -5.04
N TYR A 404 -4.72 10.59 -5.27
CA TYR A 404 -4.87 12.03 -5.45
C TYR A 404 -4.51 12.81 -4.17
N ALA A 405 -5.02 12.37 -3.02
CA ALA A 405 -4.71 13.04 -1.75
C ALA A 405 -3.19 13.14 -1.54
N ASN A 406 -2.44 12.05 -1.78
CA ASN A 406 -0.99 12.03 -1.68
C ASN A 406 -0.33 12.99 -2.69
N SER A 407 -0.84 13.08 -3.91
CA SER A 407 -0.26 13.92 -4.97
C SER A 407 -0.31 15.43 -4.67
N VAL A 408 -1.26 15.87 -3.84
CA VAL A 408 -1.43 17.29 -3.46
C VAL A 408 -0.89 17.60 -2.06
N PHE A 409 -0.26 16.62 -1.40
CA PHE A 409 0.26 16.77 -0.04
C PHE A 409 1.34 17.85 0.05
N ASN A 410 2.30 17.86 -0.86
CA ASN A 410 3.39 18.83 -0.85
C ASN A 410 2.91 20.25 -1.12
N ASP A 411 1.84 20.44 -1.89
CA ASP A 411 1.21 21.73 -2.16
C ASP A 411 0.37 22.25 -1.00
N SER A 412 0.16 21.45 0.03
CA SER A 412 -0.62 21.76 1.23
C SER A 412 0.21 21.60 2.50
N VAL A 413 0.31 20.39 3.03
CA VAL A 413 1.04 20.08 4.27
C VAL A 413 2.54 20.30 4.11
N GLY A 414 3.11 19.98 2.94
CA GLY A 414 4.53 20.17 2.63
C GLY A 414 5.01 21.60 2.84
N LYS A 415 4.12 22.60 2.74
CA LYS A 415 4.46 24.01 3.04
C LYS A 415 4.95 24.22 4.47
N ALA A 416 4.48 23.43 5.43
CA ALA A 416 4.89 23.52 6.83
C ALA A 416 6.37 23.15 7.05
N TYR A 417 6.97 22.42 6.12
CA TYR A 417 8.36 21.99 6.19
C TYR A 417 9.34 22.99 5.57
N VAL A 418 8.85 23.91 4.73
CA VAL A 418 9.69 24.84 3.96
C VAL A 418 9.34 26.32 4.18
N SER A 419 8.34 26.62 5.01
CA SER A 419 7.86 27.97 5.30
C SER A 419 7.37 28.09 6.76
N ASP A 420 6.85 29.26 7.14
CA ASP A 420 6.27 29.53 8.46
C ASP A 420 4.82 29.00 8.59
N THR A 421 4.31 28.28 7.60
CA THR A 421 2.97 27.65 7.65
C THR A 421 2.92 26.65 8.81
N LYS A 422 1.85 26.69 9.60
CA LYS A 422 1.67 25.69 10.66
C LYS A 422 1.16 24.38 10.08
N LEU A 423 1.61 23.26 10.65
CA LEU A 423 1.24 21.92 10.20
C LEU A 423 -0.29 21.71 10.18
N VAL A 424 -0.98 22.24 11.21
CA VAL A 424 -2.45 22.18 11.28
C VAL A 424 -3.13 22.94 10.14
N ASP A 425 -2.54 24.02 9.64
CA ASP A 425 -3.12 24.78 8.54
C ASP A 425 -2.87 24.07 7.20
N GLY A 426 -1.70 23.48 7.03
CA GLY A 426 -1.42 22.60 5.89
C GLY A 426 -2.38 21.39 5.83
N LEU A 427 -2.66 20.75 6.96
CA LEU A 427 -3.62 19.64 7.06
C LEU A 427 -5.05 20.07 6.72
N LYS A 428 -5.49 21.25 7.12
CA LYS A 428 -6.78 21.81 6.70
C LYS A 428 -6.85 22.08 5.20
N GLU A 429 -5.76 22.57 4.59
CA GLU A 429 -5.70 22.74 3.13
C GLU A 429 -5.74 21.39 2.43
N TRP A 430 -5.04 20.39 2.94
CA TRP A 430 -5.06 19.02 2.42
C TRP A 430 -6.47 18.41 2.51
N GLN A 431 -7.14 18.56 3.66
CA GLN A 431 -8.54 18.18 3.81
C GLN A 431 -9.43 18.84 2.76
N LYS A 432 -9.29 20.15 2.57
CA LYS A 432 -10.09 20.89 1.59
C LYS A 432 -9.90 20.37 0.17
N ALA A 433 -8.66 20.09 -0.23
CA ALA A 433 -8.34 19.53 -1.53
C ALA A 433 -8.96 18.13 -1.70
N ALA A 434 -8.81 17.26 -0.70
CA ALA A 434 -9.37 15.91 -0.71
C ALA A 434 -10.91 15.93 -0.77
N VAL A 435 -11.57 16.79 0.02
CA VAL A 435 -13.04 16.97 -0.01
C VAL A 435 -13.52 17.45 -1.37
N THR A 436 -12.84 18.44 -1.96
CA THR A 436 -13.21 18.98 -3.29
C THR A 436 -13.11 17.87 -4.33
N TYR A 437 -11.97 17.20 -4.41
CA TYR A 437 -11.77 16.14 -5.38
C TYR A 437 -12.76 14.98 -5.21
N GLY A 438 -12.97 14.51 -4.00
CA GLY A 438 -13.91 13.43 -3.74
C GLY A 438 -15.34 13.76 -4.21
N ASN A 439 -15.81 14.98 -3.93
CA ASN A 439 -17.12 15.43 -4.42
C ASN A 439 -17.16 15.51 -5.95
N ASP A 440 -16.08 15.98 -6.60
CA ASP A 440 -15.99 16.03 -8.07
C ASP A 440 -15.97 14.62 -8.69
N GLN A 441 -15.53 13.61 -7.94
CA GLN A 441 -15.57 12.20 -8.35
C GLN A 441 -16.92 11.53 -8.06
N GLY A 442 -17.88 12.24 -7.48
CA GLY A 442 -19.22 11.73 -7.21
C GLY A 442 -19.40 11.10 -5.83
N PHE A 443 -18.43 11.22 -4.93
CA PHE A 443 -18.59 10.88 -3.53
C PHE A 443 -19.37 11.97 -2.78
N ASN A 444 -19.99 11.60 -1.66
CA ASN A 444 -20.55 12.52 -0.69
C ASN A 444 -19.54 12.71 0.44
N VAL A 445 -18.63 13.67 0.27
CA VAL A 445 -17.52 13.85 1.22
C VAL A 445 -17.92 14.82 2.32
N ASN A 446 -17.92 14.30 3.55
CA ASN A 446 -18.21 15.04 4.78
C ASN A 446 -16.90 15.36 5.55
N LYS A 447 -16.99 16.38 6.41
CA LYS A 447 -15.91 16.79 7.32
C LYS A 447 -16.12 16.18 8.69
#